data_b1367c8f15cc12f65a142b148139cffd
#
_entry.id   b1367c8f15cc12f65a142b148139cffd
#
_cell.length_a   1.000
_cell.length_b   1.000
_cell.length_c   1.000
_cell.angle_alpha   90.00
_cell.angle_beta   90.00
_cell.angle_gamma   90.00
#
_symmetry.space_group_name_H-M   'P 1'
#
loop_
_entity.id
_entity.type
_entity.pdbx_description
1 polymer ?
#
loop_
_entity_poly.entity_id
_entity_poly.type
_entity_poly.pdbx_seq_one_letter_code
_entity_poly.pdbx_strand_id
1 'polypeptide(L)'
;DVWNSQPSKNDWYGGWAKRMGELQCQAYEKQHGKGICSIVRPANVYGPYDNFDPENAMVIPSLIRKANDNEILEVWGDGSPIRDFIHCRDVALGMMHLVKNKVTEPVNLGSGSGISIKQIADIISKRFGREIKWLSDKPMGDKRRVFDTKRAEKYGFKTQISLEFGINE
;
A
#
# COMPACT_ATOMS: atom_id res chain seq x y z
N ASP A 1 -1.49 10.12 -14.24
CA ASP A 1 -0.73 9.03 -14.87
C ASP A 1 0.72 9.07 -14.38
N VAL A 2 1.30 7.92 -14.05
CA VAL A 2 2.69 7.82 -13.56
C VAL A 2 3.73 8.30 -14.59
N TRP A 3 3.36 8.39 -15.86
CA TRP A 3 4.24 8.86 -16.94
C TRP A 3 4.25 10.38 -17.11
N ASN A 4 3.35 11.12 -16.44
CA ASN A 4 3.28 12.59 -16.53
C ASN A 4 4.25 13.31 -15.59
N SER A 5 4.96 12.59 -14.73
CA SER A 5 5.91 13.15 -13.77
C SER A 5 7.06 12.17 -13.48
N GLN A 6 8.10 12.64 -12.84
CA GLN A 6 9.17 11.78 -12.34
C GLN A 6 8.75 11.05 -11.05
N PRO A 7 9.39 9.93 -10.69
CA PRO A 7 9.23 9.31 -9.37
C PRO A 7 9.52 10.28 -8.22
N SER A 8 8.92 10.02 -7.06
CA SER A 8 9.23 10.78 -5.85
C SER A 8 10.72 10.73 -5.54
N LYS A 9 11.30 11.85 -5.07
CA LYS A 9 12.71 11.88 -4.62
C LYS A 9 12.98 10.87 -3.50
N ASN A 10 11.98 10.60 -2.67
CA ASN A 10 12.10 9.65 -1.55
C ASN A 10 12.06 8.18 -2.00
N ASP A 11 11.64 7.91 -3.26
CA ASP A 11 11.57 6.57 -3.84
C ASP A 11 12.05 6.59 -5.30
N TRP A 12 13.16 7.27 -5.53
CA TRP A 12 13.66 7.53 -6.88
C TRP A 12 14.00 6.25 -7.64
N TYR A 13 14.86 5.42 -7.06
CA TYR A 13 15.33 4.21 -7.73
C TYR A 13 14.24 3.14 -7.83
N GLY A 14 13.49 2.92 -6.74
CA GLY A 14 12.36 2.00 -6.72
C GLY A 14 11.26 2.40 -7.70
N GLY A 15 10.94 3.70 -7.76
CA GLY A 15 9.97 4.25 -8.70
C GLY A 15 10.36 4.05 -10.15
N TRP A 16 11.64 4.25 -10.52
CA TRP A 16 12.14 3.97 -11.87
C TRP A 16 12.16 2.48 -12.18
N ALA A 17 12.55 1.63 -11.24
CA ALA A 17 12.52 0.17 -11.41
C ALA A 17 11.11 -0.34 -11.71
N LYS A 18 10.08 0.16 -10.99
CA LYS A 18 8.67 -0.19 -11.26
C LYS A 18 8.20 0.28 -12.64
N ARG A 19 8.56 1.49 -13.05
CA ARG A 19 8.24 2.00 -14.40
C ARG A 19 8.93 1.20 -15.50
N MET A 20 10.17 0.77 -15.27
CA MET A 20 10.87 -0.11 -16.20
C MET A 20 10.13 -1.44 -16.39
N GLY A 21 9.59 -2.03 -15.32
CA GLY A 21 8.74 -3.22 -15.42
C GLY A 21 7.49 -3.00 -16.31
N GLU A 22 6.84 -1.83 -16.20
CA GLU A 22 5.73 -1.49 -17.08
C GLU A 22 6.16 -1.33 -18.55
N LEU A 23 7.33 -0.72 -18.81
CA LEU A 23 7.90 -0.63 -20.16
C LEU A 23 8.24 -2.01 -20.73
N GLN A 24 8.75 -2.92 -19.92
CA GLN A 24 8.99 -4.31 -20.33
C GLN A 24 7.70 -5.02 -20.75
N CYS A 25 6.60 -4.83 -19.99
CA CYS A 25 5.28 -5.35 -20.38
C CYS A 25 4.85 -4.79 -21.74
N GLN A 26 5.00 -3.48 -21.97
CA GLN A 26 4.66 -2.85 -23.24
C GLN A 26 5.53 -3.38 -24.41
N ALA A 27 6.83 -3.54 -24.18
CA ALA A 27 7.75 -4.10 -25.18
C ALA A 27 7.39 -5.56 -25.51
N TYR A 28 7.04 -6.35 -24.49
CA TYR A 28 6.60 -7.73 -24.65
C TYR A 28 5.31 -7.83 -25.48
N GLU A 29 4.33 -6.98 -25.19
CA GLU A 29 3.10 -6.92 -25.97
C GLU A 29 3.31 -6.45 -27.42
N LYS A 30 4.27 -5.54 -27.65
CA LYS A 30 4.65 -5.12 -29.01
C LYS A 30 5.24 -6.28 -29.83
N GLN A 31 5.98 -7.16 -29.17
CA GLN A 31 6.66 -8.30 -29.79
C GLN A 31 5.72 -9.50 -30.00
N HIS A 32 4.85 -9.79 -29.04
CA HIS A 32 4.08 -11.04 -28.97
C HIS A 32 2.56 -10.85 -29.15
N GLY A 33 2.10 -9.63 -29.26
CA GLY A 33 0.68 -9.30 -29.40
C GLY A 33 0.09 -8.61 -28.18
N LYS A 34 -0.95 -7.82 -28.38
CA LYS A 34 -1.64 -7.07 -27.32
C LYS A 34 -2.49 -7.99 -26.43
N GLY A 35 -2.66 -7.61 -25.17
CA GLY A 35 -3.57 -8.28 -24.26
C GLY A 35 -2.98 -9.45 -23.49
N ILE A 36 -1.66 -9.55 -23.47
CA ILE A 36 -0.92 -10.61 -22.75
C ILE A 36 -0.60 -10.19 -21.32
N CYS A 37 -0.41 -8.89 -21.08
CA CYS A 37 -0.03 -8.36 -19.78
C CYS A 37 -1.19 -7.64 -19.10
N SER A 38 -1.35 -7.88 -17.80
CA SER A 38 -2.17 -7.05 -16.91
C SER A 38 -1.27 -6.38 -15.88
N ILE A 39 -1.31 -5.06 -15.80
CA ILE A 39 -0.45 -4.28 -14.91
C ILE A 39 -1.28 -3.80 -13.73
N VAL A 40 -0.86 -4.15 -12.52
CA VAL A 40 -1.44 -3.65 -11.28
C VAL A 40 -0.45 -2.77 -10.52
N ARG A 41 -0.97 -1.71 -9.92
CA ARG A 41 -0.23 -0.81 -9.04
C ARG A 41 -0.89 -0.83 -7.67
N PRO A 42 -0.45 -1.70 -6.75
CA PRO A 42 -1.04 -1.76 -5.43
C PRO A 42 -0.63 -0.55 -4.58
N ALA A 43 -1.53 -0.10 -3.70
CA ALA A 43 -1.24 0.85 -2.63
C ALA A 43 -0.32 0.20 -1.57
N ASN A 44 -0.24 0.75 -0.36
CA ASN A 44 0.57 0.10 0.68
C ASN A 44 -0.09 -1.23 1.07
N VAL A 45 0.55 -2.32 0.65
CA VAL A 45 0.07 -3.69 0.94
C VAL A 45 0.44 -4.05 2.37
N TYR A 46 -0.47 -4.70 3.08
CA TYR A 46 -0.25 -5.23 4.42
C TYR A 46 -1.00 -6.56 4.59
N GLY A 47 -0.66 -7.34 5.60
CA GLY A 47 -1.36 -8.59 5.93
C GLY A 47 -0.46 -9.65 6.55
N PRO A 48 -0.97 -10.88 6.73
CA PRO A 48 -0.19 -11.99 7.25
C PRO A 48 1.10 -12.23 6.44
N TYR A 49 2.17 -12.62 7.15
CA TYR A 49 3.51 -12.87 6.58
C TYR A 49 4.22 -11.63 6.02
N ASP A 50 3.81 -10.42 6.43
CA ASP A 50 4.53 -9.20 6.10
C ASP A 50 5.94 -9.18 6.74
N ASN A 51 6.78 -8.25 6.29
CA ASN A 51 8.13 -8.10 6.84
C ASN A 51 8.09 -7.34 8.17
N PHE A 52 8.44 -8.01 9.27
CA PHE A 52 8.53 -7.44 10.62
C PHE A 52 9.96 -7.04 11.02
N ASP A 53 10.93 -7.10 10.13
CA ASP A 53 12.30 -6.68 10.39
C ASP A 53 12.36 -5.23 10.88
N PRO A 54 13.02 -4.95 12.03
CA PRO A 54 13.12 -3.60 12.60
C PRO A 54 13.65 -2.53 11.64
N GLU A 55 14.55 -2.91 10.73
CA GLU A 55 15.21 -1.97 9.81
C GLU A 55 14.39 -1.70 8.56
N ASN A 56 13.59 -2.67 8.11
CA ASN A 56 12.96 -2.64 6.79
C ASN A 56 11.42 -2.76 6.81
N ALA A 57 10.81 -2.96 8.00
CA ALA A 57 9.37 -3.08 8.13
C ALA A 57 8.62 -1.81 7.70
N MET A 58 7.53 -1.99 6.95
CA MET A 58 6.59 -0.92 6.65
C MET A 58 5.82 -0.51 7.91
N VAL A 59 5.04 0.58 7.83
CA VAL A 59 4.43 1.21 9.01
C VAL A 59 3.52 0.27 9.82
N ILE A 60 2.62 -0.51 9.19
CA ILE A 60 1.71 -1.40 9.91
C ILE A 60 2.47 -2.52 10.63
N PRO A 61 3.29 -3.35 9.95
CA PRO A 61 4.05 -4.40 10.65
C PRO A 61 5.03 -3.82 11.69
N SER A 62 5.63 -2.66 11.44
CA SER A 62 6.49 -2.00 12.43
C SER A 62 5.73 -1.62 13.70
N LEU A 63 4.53 -1.04 13.57
CA LEU A 63 3.72 -0.64 14.72
C LEU A 63 3.17 -1.87 15.48
N ILE A 64 2.74 -2.91 14.76
CA ILE A 64 2.30 -4.18 15.39
C ILE A 64 3.44 -4.78 16.21
N ARG A 65 4.64 -4.89 15.61
CA ARG A 65 5.82 -5.42 16.33
C ARG A 65 6.14 -4.58 17.55
N LYS A 66 6.18 -3.24 17.42
CA LYS A 66 6.46 -2.35 18.56
C LYS A 66 5.43 -2.49 19.68
N ALA A 67 4.15 -2.61 19.34
CA ALA A 67 3.08 -2.81 20.33
C ALA A 67 3.15 -4.17 21.00
N ASN A 68 3.63 -5.21 20.29
CA ASN A 68 3.84 -6.54 20.86
C ASN A 68 5.04 -6.57 21.82
N ASP A 69 6.15 -5.95 21.43
CA ASP A 69 7.43 -6.07 22.12
C ASP A 69 7.60 -5.07 23.26
N ASN A 70 6.82 -3.98 23.32
CA ASN A 70 6.98 -2.90 24.29
C ASN A 70 5.68 -2.54 25.01
N GLU A 71 5.78 -1.95 26.19
CA GLU A 71 4.64 -1.44 26.97
C GLU A 71 4.09 -0.13 26.39
N ILE A 72 4.91 0.66 25.70
CA ILE A 72 4.54 1.93 25.09
C ILE A 72 4.74 1.81 23.57
N LEU A 73 3.71 2.19 22.81
CA LEU A 73 3.76 2.24 21.35
C LEU A 73 4.38 3.57 20.88
N GLU A 74 5.66 3.57 20.59
CA GLU A 74 6.35 4.72 20.02
C GLU A 74 6.05 4.87 18.54
N VAL A 75 5.45 6.00 18.15
CA VAL A 75 5.08 6.33 16.77
C VAL A 75 5.85 7.57 16.31
N TRP A 76 6.48 7.50 15.15
CA TRP A 76 7.24 8.61 14.58
C TRP A 76 6.31 9.69 14.02
N GLY A 77 6.68 10.96 14.26
CA GLY A 77 5.93 12.13 13.82
C GLY A 77 4.70 12.41 14.69
N ASP A 78 3.71 13.05 14.12
CA ASP A 78 2.46 13.48 14.77
C ASP A 78 1.23 12.65 14.37
N GLY A 79 1.43 11.65 13.49
CA GLY A 79 0.36 10.81 12.98
C GLY A 79 -0.51 11.44 11.89
N SER A 80 -0.24 12.67 11.47
CA SER A 80 -1.03 13.38 10.45
C SER A 80 -0.91 12.84 9.02
N PRO A 81 0.20 12.20 8.58
CA PRO A 81 0.31 11.70 7.22
C PRO A 81 -0.80 10.70 6.87
N ILE A 82 -1.37 10.89 5.67
CA ILE A 82 -2.46 10.07 5.14
C ILE A 82 -1.92 9.11 4.08
N ARG A 83 -2.27 7.84 4.21
CA ARG A 83 -1.89 6.77 3.28
C ARG A 83 -3.09 5.95 2.86
N ASP A 84 -2.97 5.30 1.72
CA ASP A 84 -3.90 4.27 1.26
C ASP A 84 -3.29 2.90 1.54
N PHE A 85 -4.08 2.00 2.10
CA PHE A 85 -3.69 0.63 2.42
C PHE A 85 -4.62 -0.37 1.77
N ILE A 86 -4.08 -1.51 1.39
CA ILE A 86 -4.82 -2.62 0.83
C ILE A 86 -4.32 -3.93 1.42
N HIS A 87 -5.25 -4.80 1.81
CA HIS A 87 -4.89 -6.11 2.35
C HIS A 87 -4.34 -7.02 1.25
N CYS A 88 -3.35 -7.86 1.57
CA CYS A 88 -2.68 -8.73 0.59
C CYS A 88 -3.65 -9.68 -0.14
N ARG A 89 -4.71 -10.16 0.53
CA ARG A 89 -5.77 -10.96 -0.12
C ARG A 89 -6.56 -10.16 -1.16
N ASP A 90 -6.88 -8.90 -0.88
CA ASP A 90 -7.56 -8.04 -1.84
C ASP A 90 -6.67 -7.76 -3.07
N VAL A 91 -5.34 -7.62 -2.87
CA VAL A 91 -4.39 -7.52 -3.99
C VAL A 91 -4.45 -8.78 -4.84
N ALA A 92 -4.36 -9.96 -4.23
CA ALA A 92 -4.40 -11.24 -4.95
C ALA A 92 -5.72 -11.42 -5.72
N LEU A 93 -6.87 -11.14 -5.07
CA LEU A 93 -8.18 -11.18 -5.71
C LEU A 93 -8.29 -10.17 -6.84
N GLY A 94 -7.77 -8.96 -6.67
CA GLY A 94 -7.74 -7.93 -7.70
C GLY A 94 -6.91 -8.35 -8.91
N MET A 95 -5.73 -8.92 -8.70
CA MET A 95 -4.87 -9.44 -9.77
C MET A 95 -5.61 -10.54 -10.57
N MET A 96 -6.19 -11.52 -9.88
CA MET A 96 -6.96 -12.60 -10.53
C MET A 96 -8.17 -12.06 -11.29
N HIS A 97 -8.88 -11.08 -10.70
CA HIS A 97 -10.04 -10.46 -11.32
C HIS A 97 -9.67 -9.76 -12.63
N LEU A 98 -8.61 -8.97 -12.64
CA LEU A 98 -8.17 -8.22 -13.82
C LEU A 98 -7.66 -9.16 -14.93
N VAL A 99 -6.92 -10.20 -14.59
CA VAL A 99 -6.47 -11.22 -15.57
C VAL A 99 -7.68 -11.96 -16.15
N LYS A 100 -8.63 -12.40 -15.34
CA LYS A 100 -9.85 -13.07 -15.80
C LYS A 100 -10.68 -12.21 -16.76
N ASN A 101 -10.72 -10.91 -16.52
CA ASN A 101 -11.43 -9.94 -17.35
C ASN A 101 -10.57 -9.37 -18.49
N LYS A 102 -9.37 -9.91 -18.73
CA LYS A 102 -8.43 -9.51 -19.79
C LYS A 102 -8.16 -8.00 -19.82
N VAL A 103 -8.02 -7.39 -18.63
CA VAL A 103 -7.73 -5.96 -18.51
C VAL A 103 -6.26 -5.71 -18.82
N THR A 104 -6.00 -4.87 -19.83
CA THR A 104 -4.65 -4.60 -20.34
C THR A 104 -4.12 -3.20 -19.99
N GLU A 105 -5.01 -2.28 -19.58
CA GLU A 105 -4.58 -0.99 -19.07
C GLU A 105 -4.11 -1.08 -17.61
N PRO A 106 -3.10 -0.29 -17.19
CA PRO A 106 -2.62 -0.30 -15.80
C PRO A 106 -3.72 0.10 -14.81
N VAL A 107 -3.90 -0.67 -13.74
CA VAL A 107 -4.96 -0.46 -12.74
C VAL A 107 -4.35 -0.28 -11.35
N ASN A 108 -4.74 0.79 -10.68
CA ASN A 108 -4.41 1.00 -9.26
C ASN A 108 -5.32 0.11 -8.40
N LEU A 109 -4.71 -0.65 -7.49
CA LEU A 109 -5.40 -1.42 -6.46
C LEU A 109 -5.16 -0.77 -5.10
N GLY A 110 -6.20 -0.25 -4.50
CA GLY A 110 -6.18 0.44 -3.20
C GLY A 110 -7.58 0.51 -2.62
N SER A 111 -7.69 1.03 -1.42
CA SER A 111 -8.99 1.32 -0.81
C SER A 111 -9.66 2.55 -1.44
N GLY A 112 -8.87 3.43 -2.06
CA GLY A 112 -9.32 4.74 -2.55
C GLY A 112 -9.66 5.74 -1.43
N SER A 113 -9.63 5.29 -0.18
CA SER A 113 -9.84 6.10 1.01
C SER A 113 -8.52 6.23 1.79
N GLY A 114 -8.13 7.46 2.08
CA GLY A 114 -6.93 7.68 2.90
C GLY A 114 -7.24 7.50 4.37
N ILE A 115 -6.29 6.90 5.09
CA ILE A 115 -6.31 6.81 6.54
C ILE A 115 -5.04 7.46 7.11
N SER A 116 -5.17 8.16 8.25
CA SER A 116 -4.00 8.75 8.92
C SER A 116 -3.19 7.69 9.68
N ILE A 117 -1.89 7.94 9.84
CA ILE A 117 -1.04 7.10 10.70
C ILE A 117 -1.56 7.10 12.14
N LYS A 118 -2.16 8.21 12.59
CA LYS A 118 -2.82 8.28 13.90
C LYS A 118 -3.92 7.24 14.04
N GLN A 119 -4.84 7.16 13.07
CA GLN A 119 -5.94 6.16 13.12
C GLN A 119 -5.41 4.72 13.13
N ILE A 120 -4.32 4.43 12.41
CA ILE A 120 -3.67 3.11 12.44
C ILE A 120 -3.08 2.83 13.82
N ALA A 121 -2.37 3.81 14.38
CA ALA A 121 -1.79 3.69 15.72
C ALA A 121 -2.88 3.48 16.79
N ASP A 122 -4.02 4.18 16.68
CA ASP A 122 -5.16 4.03 17.59
C ASP A 122 -5.75 2.60 17.54
N ILE A 123 -5.91 2.02 16.32
CA ILE A 123 -6.39 0.64 16.15
C ILE A 123 -5.41 -0.35 16.81
N ILE A 124 -4.11 -0.21 16.56
CA ILE A 124 -3.08 -1.11 17.09
C ILE A 124 -2.94 -0.94 18.61
N SER A 125 -2.91 0.31 19.09
CA SER A 125 -2.89 0.63 20.52
C SER A 125 -4.04 -0.05 21.27
N LYS A 126 -5.26 0.07 20.75
CA LYS A 126 -6.46 -0.55 21.32
C LYS A 126 -6.34 -2.08 21.35
N ARG A 127 -5.87 -2.70 20.25
CA ARG A 127 -5.70 -4.16 20.16
C ARG A 127 -4.73 -4.70 21.21
N PHE A 128 -3.60 -4.03 21.41
CA PHE A 128 -2.52 -4.48 22.31
C PHE A 128 -2.61 -3.87 23.72
N GLY A 129 -3.55 -2.95 23.97
CA GLY A 129 -3.67 -2.26 25.25
C GLY A 129 -2.45 -1.37 25.55
N ARG A 130 -1.89 -0.69 24.55
CA ARG A 130 -0.66 0.11 24.69
C ARG A 130 -0.97 1.60 24.62
N GLU A 131 -0.32 2.39 25.48
CA GLU A 131 -0.32 3.85 25.38
C GLU A 131 0.54 4.31 24.21
N ILE A 132 0.09 5.32 23.46
CA ILE A 132 0.82 5.87 22.31
C ILE A 132 1.70 7.03 22.76
N LYS A 133 2.98 6.95 22.41
CA LYS A 133 3.95 8.04 22.56
C LYS A 133 4.36 8.55 21.18
N TRP A 134 4.03 9.80 20.88
CA TRP A 134 4.40 10.46 19.63
C TRP A 134 5.82 11.01 19.68
N LEU A 135 6.64 10.70 18.68
CA LEU A 135 8.00 11.19 18.50
C LEU A 135 8.02 12.22 17.38
N SER A 136 7.59 13.43 17.67
CA SER A 136 7.38 14.52 16.68
C SER A 136 8.66 15.04 16.02
N ASP A 137 9.84 14.76 16.60
CA ASP A 137 11.17 15.05 16.07
C ASP A 137 11.60 14.10 14.95
N LYS A 138 10.91 12.98 14.76
CA LYS A 138 11.21 11.98 13.74
C LYS A 138 10.57 12.28 12.38
N PRO A 139 11.19 11.84 11.26
CA PRO A 139 10.67 12.07 9.91
C PRO A 139 9.27 11.50 9.70
N MET A 140 8.41 12.21 8.99
CA MET A 140 7.01 11.82 8.73
C MET A 140 6.73 11.37 7.28
N GLY A 141 7.58 11.68 6.32
CA GLY A 141 7.33 11.43 4.90
C GLY A 141 6.26 12.34 4.28
N ASP A 142 5.68 11.93 3.14
CA ASP A 142 4.71 12.73 2.39
C ASP A 142 3.42 12.99 3.19
N LYS A 143 2.83 14.18 3.05
CA LYS A 143 1.58 14.55 3.76
C LYS A 143 0.39 13.66 3.38
N ARG A 144 0.22 13.37 2.10
CA ARG A 144 -0.90 12.57 1.61
C ARG A 144 -0.51 11.78 0.36
N ARG A 145 -0.82 10.46 0.38
CA ARG A 145 -0.67 9.57 -0.78
C ARG A 145 -1.83 8.58 -0.78
N VAL A 146 -2.81 8.83 -1.65
CA VAL A 146 -4.03 8.02 -1.82
C VAL A 146 -4.22 7.75 -3.30
N PHE A 147 -4.61 6.56 -3.66
CA PHE A 147 -4.79 6.12 -5.03
C PHE A 147 -6.17 6.48 -5.59
N ASP A 148 -6.22 6.84 -6.86
CA ASP A 148 -7.46 6.86 -7.62
C ASP A 148 -7.79 5.42 -8.05
N THR A 149 -8.89 4.89 -7.54
CA THR A 149 -9.37 3.51 -7.77
C THR A 149 -10.49 3.41 -8.80
N LYS A 150 -10.92 4.53 -9.40
CA LYS A 150 -12.04 4.55 -10.36
C LYS A 150 -11.89 3.55 -11.48
N ARG A 151 -10.65 3.28 -11.95
CA ARG A 151 -10.43 2.30 -12.99
C ARG A 151 -10.67 0.86 -12.49
N ALA A 152 -10.23 0.52 -11.28
CA ALA A 152 -10.55 -0.77 -10.66
C ALA A 152 -12.07 -0.96 -10.51
N GLU A 153 -12.77 0.08 -10.05
CA GLU A 153 -14.23 0.08 -9.91
C GLU A 153 -14.95 -0.07 -11.25
N LYS A 154 -14.46 0.59 -12.31
CA LYS A 154 -14.97 0.42 -13.68
C LYS A 154 -14.91 -1.04 -14.14
N TYR A 155 -13.89 -1.77 -13.74
CA TYR A 155 -13.77 -3.21 -14.01
C TYR A 155 -14.44 -4.10 -12.97
N GLY A 156 -15.22 -3.54 -12.04
CA GLY A 156 -15.98 -4.28 -11.06
C GLY A 156 -15.20 -4.77 -9.84
N PHE A 157 -13.98 -4.25 -9.63
CA PHE A 157 -13.19 -4.59 -8.44
C PHE A 157 -13.32 -3.53 -7.36
N LYS A 158 -13.56 -3.98 -6.12
CA LYS A 158 -13.48 -3.19 -4.88
C LYS A 158 -12.83 -4.03 -3.78
N THR A 159 -12.09 -3.38 -2.91
CA THR A 159 -11.55 -4.01 -1.70
C THR A 159 -12.68 -4.50 -0.79
N GLN A 160 -12.49 -5.66 -0.18
CA GLN A 160 -13.47 -6.32 0.68
C GLN A 160 -13.06 -6.34 2.14
N ILE A 161 -11.76 -6.24 2.42
CA ILE A 161 -11.20 -6.36 3.76
C ILE A 161 -11.01 -4.97 4.34
N SER A 162 -11.69 -4.69 5.47
CA SER A 162 -11.49 -3.44 6.20
C SER A 162 -10.11 -3.43 6.87
N LEU A 163 -9.55 -2.23 7.05
CA LEU A 163 -8.24 -2.08 7.69
C LEU A 163 -8.25 -2.65 9.12
N GLU A 164 -9.31 -2.39 9.88
CA GLU A 164 -9.43 -2.89 11.26
C GLU A 164 -9.46 -4.42 11.30
N PHE A 165 -10.21 -5.06 10.40
CA PHE A 165 -10.22 -6.51 10.30
C PHE A 165 -8.84 -7.06 9.96
N GLY A 166 -8.18 -6.53 8.94
CA GLY A 166 -6.88 -7.03 8.49
C GLY A 166 -5.73 -6.78 9.48
N ILE A 167 -5.79 -5.74 10.32
CA ILE A 167 -4.84 -5.53 11.42
C ILE A 167 -5.10 -6.53 12.54
N ASN A 168 -6.35 -6.95 12.73
CA ASN A 168 -6.73 -7.88 13.80
C ASN A 168 -6.52 -9.36 13.42
N GLU A 169 -6.30 -9.67 12.18
CA GLU A 169 -5.95 -11.01 11.70
C GLU A 169 -4.53 -11.42 12.13
#